data_0beecbca7d044e1ebb3a421d1fcf6f2a
#
_entry.id   0beecbca7d044e1ebb3a421d1fcf6f2a
#
_cell.length_a   1.000
_cell.length_b   1.000
_cell.length_c   1.000
_cell.angle_alpha   90.00
_cell.angle_beta   90.00
_cell.angle_gamma   90.00
#
_symmetry.space_group_name_H-M   'P 1'
#
loop_
_entity.id
_entity.type
_entity.pdbx_description
1 polymer ?
#
loop_
_entity_poly.entity_id
_entity_poly.type
_entity_poly.pdbx_seq_one_letter_code
_entity_poly.pdbx_strand_id
1 'polypeptide(L)'
;MRKIYIFVLLALLACPCGLQAADTLFVREKQVPILIERVDNVLFELKLTATQAQQLDELVLDFGQETALRHIRSVKLYYGGTETRTSRQNAFRPIDYISSLDPGNTLAANPSYSVLKHKVRRPRKQVVLKADQTLFPGVNYFWISVEMKHRKAKLLDVVTACVSSARIDGASVTPVLVSPQGVVHRMGVGVRKAGDDGSKAYRIPGLVTTNKGTLLAVYDVRYNNSKDLQEHIDIGLSRSTDGGRTWEKMRRPIAFGERGGLPMAQNGAGDPAILVDKNTGEAWIASIWTHGMGVATAWWSTVPGMSPDYTAQLVMCRSNDDGRTWSQPTSVTPQLKDSTWAFFFEGPGRGITTSDGTLVFAMQYTEFDAGRTPHAGLIYSQDHGKTWQRHVAAKDSTTEAQVAELSDGTLMLNMRDNRGGARSVATTRDFGRTWTEHPTSRSALREPVCMASLIAVPADENVLGRHILLFSNPDTVRGRNHITIKASLDDGMTWKEVDQVLLDEEEGWGYSCLTMIDAETVGILYESSVAHITFQAIPLKDIIHSL
;
A
#
# COMPACT_ATOMS: atom_id res chain seq x y z
N MET A 1 -43.21 67.18 -49.07
CA MET A 1 -42.03 66.44 -49.43
C MET A 1 -41.86 65.27 -48.46
N ARG A 2 -42.31 64.07 -48.87
CA ARG A 2 -42.18 62.82 -48.08
C ARG A 2 -40.93 62.11 -48.55
N LYS A 3 -39.97 61.88 -47.65
CA LYS A 3 -38.79 61.06 -47.90
C LYS A 3 -39.14 59.58 -47.66
N ILE A 4 -39.03 58.76 -48.67
CA ILE A 4 -39.17 57.33 -48.64
C ILE A 4 -37.83 56.74 -48.28
N TYR A 5 -37.72 56.01 -47.15
CA TYR A 5 -36.55 55.22 -46.79
C TYR A 5 -36.79 53.79 -47.28
N ILE A 6 -35.92 53.39 -48.21
CA ILE A 6 -35.84 52.00 -48.68
C ILE A 6 -34.93 51.25 -47.69
N PHE A 7 -35.52 50.29 -46.94
CA PHE A 7 -34.72 49.33 -46.17
C PHE A 7 -34.32 48.18 -47.08
N VAL A 8 -33.01 48.07 -47.32
CA VAL A 8 -32.43 46.87 -47.95
C VAL A 8 -32.21 45.84 -46.88
N LEU A 9 -33.01 44.77 -46.88
CA LEU A 9 -32.83 43.63 -46.01
C LEU A 9 -31.73 42.74 -46.59
N LEU A 10 -30.50 42.80 -46.07
CA LEU A 10 -29.47 41.82 -46.33
C LEU A 10 -29.80 40.52 -45.57
N ALA A 11 -30.30 39.51 -46.28
CA ALA A 11 -30.38 38.17 -45.72
C ALA A 11 -28.99 37.55 -45.65
N LEU A 12 -28.38 37.57 -44.50
CA LEU A 12 -27.23 36.74 -44.17
C LEU A 12 -27.69 35.29 -44.06
N LEU A 13 -27.42 34.54 -45.12
CA LEU A 13 -27.43 33.08 -45.06
C LEU A 13 -26.31 32.63 -44.10
N ALA A 14 -26.63 32.48 -42.83
CA ALA A 14 -25.79 31.75 -41.89
C ALA A 14 -25.86 30.27 -42.29
N CYS A 15 -24.84 29.79 -42.99
CA CYS A 15 -24.52 28.37 -43.01
C CYS A 15 -24.34 27.92 -41.56
N PRO A 16 -25.09 26.98 -41.03
CA PRO A 16 -24.73 26.37 -39.77
C PRO A 16 -23.55 25.42 -40.03
N CYS A 17 -22.32 25.94 -40.06
CA CYS A 17 -21.17 25.13 -39.76
C CYS A 17 -21.35 24.71 -38.27
N GLY A 18 -22.16 23.70 -38.04
CA GLY A 18 -22.14 22.97 -36.79
C GLY A 18 -20.71 22.51 -36.62
N LEU A 19 -20.00 23.10 -35.67
CA LEU A 19 -18.81 22.47 -35.10
C LEU A 19 -19.26 21.10 -34.63
N GLN A 20 -19.11 20.08 -35.47
CA GLN A 20 -19.26 18.70 -35.10
C GLN A 20 -18.17 18.49 -34.03
N ALA A 21 -18.57 18.23 -32.79
CA ALA A 21 -17.64 17.91 -31.71
C ALA A 21 -16.78 16.75 -32.22
N ALA A 22 -15.50 16.98 -32.36
CA ALA A 22 -14.57 15.98 -32.86
C ALA A 22 -14.58 14.78 -31.89
N ASP A 23 -14.55 13.58 -32.46
CA ASP A 23 -14.41 12.36 -31.69
C ASP A 23 -13.12 12.44 -30.88
N THR A 24 -13.23 12.26 -29.55
CA THR A 24 -12.09 12.44 -28.65
C THR A 24 -11.82 11.14 -27.92
N LEU A 25 -10.58 10.65 -28.05
CA LEU A 25 -10.07 9.53 -27.28
C LEU A 25 -9.25 10.07 -26.11
N PHE A 26 -9.81 9.98 -24.90
CA PHE A 26 -9.08 10.23 -23.66
C PHE A 26 -8.40 8.96 -23.19
N VAL A 27 -7.14 9.09 -22.81
CA VAL A 27 -6.30 8.00 -22.30
C VAL A 27 -5.84 8.37 -20.89
N ARG A 28 -6.13 7.50 -19.93
CA ARG A 28 -5.61 7.56 -18.58
C ARG A 28 -4.65 6.41 -18.36
N GLU A 29 -3.40 6.71 -18.11
CA GLU A 29 -2.42 5.76 -17.61
C GLU A 29 -2.49 5.71 -16.09
N LYS A 30 -2.43 4.51 -15.51
CA LYS A 30 -2.56 4.31 -14.06
C LYS A 30 -1.23 3.97 -13.44
N GLN A 31 -0.81 4.71 -12.42
CA GLN A 31 0.32 4.33 -11.59
C GLN A 31 -0.12 3.28 -10.56
N VAL A 32 -0.11 2.01 -10.97
CA VAL A 32 -0.42 0.85 -10.11
C VAL A 32 0.60 -0.26 -10.38
N PRO A 33 0.85 -1.14 -9.41
CA PRO A 33 1.81 -2.24 -9.62
C PRO A 33 1.31 -3.27 -10.64
N ILE A 34 2.24 -3.82 -11.41
CA ILE A 34 2.00 -4.99 -12.25
C ILE A 34 2.28 -6.24 -11.41
N LEU A 35 1.24 -7.01 -11.08
CA LEU A 35 1.42 -8.30 -10.41
C LEU A 35 1.90 -9.35 -11.41
N ILE A 36 3.07 -9.92 -11.14
CA ILE A 36 3.75 -10.86 -12.06
C ILE A 36 2.90 -12.11 -12.33
N GLU A 37 2.14 -12.55 -11.34
CA GLU A 37 1.28 -13.74 -11.43
C GLU A 37 -0.09 -13.46 -12.04
N ARG A 38 -0.46 -12.19 -12.23
CA ARG A 38 -1.78 -11.81 -12.73
C ARG A 38 -1.84 -11.87 -14.26
N VAL A 39 -2.95 -12.38 -14.77
CA VAL A 39 -3.20 -12.52 -16.23
C VAL A 39 -3.51 -11.18 -16.91
N ASP A 40 -4.16 -10.27 -16.17
CA ASP A 40 -4.54 -8.95 -16.65
C ASP A 40 -4.13 -7.87 -15.64
N ASN A 41 -3.13 -7.07 -16.01
CA ASN A 41 -2.72 -5.87 -15.29
C ASN A 41 -3.05 -4.66 -16.15
N VAL A 42 -3.94 -3.80 -15.68
CA VAL A 42 -4.39 -2.63 -16.44
C VAL A 42 -3.27 -1.59 -16.50
N LEU A 43 -2.89 -1.19 -17.71
CA LEU A 43 -1.98 -0.07 -17.97
C LEU A 43 -2.75 1.20 -18.28
N PHE A 44 -3.74 1.08 -19.18
CA PHE A 44 -4.51 2.22 -19.68
C PHE A 44 -6.01 1.98 -19.56
N GLU A 45 -6.71 2.99 -19.12
CA GLU A 45 -8.15 3.16 -19.25
C GLU A 45 -8.41 4.17 -20.37
N LEU A 46 -9.36 3.86 -21.25
CA LEU A 46 -9.64 4.63 -22.45
C LEU A 46 -11.12 5.01 -22.46
N LYS A 47 -11.39 6.28 -22.70
CA LYS A 47 -12.73 6.83 -22.88
C LYS A 47 -12.83 7.47 -24.24
N LEU A 48 -13.65 6.90 -25.11
CA LEU A 48 -13.88 7.40 -26.45
C LEU A 48 -15.31 7.92 -26.55
N THR A 49 -15.47 9.20 -26.87
CA THR A 49 -16.78 9.81 -27.12
C THR A 49 -17.02 9.85 -28.61
N ALA A 50 -18.07 9.17 -29.06
CA ALA A 50 -18.51 9.15 -30.45
C ALA A 50 -19.78 10.01 -30.61
N THR A 51 -19.81 10.83 -31.66
CA THR A 51 -20.97 11.69 -31.97
C THR A 51 -22.05 10.93 -32.73
N GLN A 52 -21.67 9.89 -33.46
CA GLN A 52 -22.53 8.98 -34.19
C GLN A 52 -21.98 7.56 -34.16
N ALA A 53 -22.68 6.61 -34.72
CA ALA A 53 -22.17 5.25 -34.88
C ALA A 53 -20.93 5.26 -35.79
N GLN A 54 -19.81 4.74 -35.32
CA GLN A 54 -18.51 4.71 -35.98
C GLN A 54 -17.81 3.40 -35.73
N GLN A 55 -16.68 3.16 -36.37
CA GLN A 55 -15.87 1.98 -36.19
C GLN A 55 -14.51 2.37 -35.58
N LEU A 56 -14.19 1.88 -34.39
CA LEU A 56 -12.80 1.88 -33.92
C LEU A 56 -12.07 0.71 -34.56
N ASP A 57 -11.13 1.03 -35.43
CA ASP A 57 -10.38 0.03 -36.18
C ASP A 57 -9.25 -0.55 -35.35
N GLU A 58 -8.38 0.34 -34.84
CA GLU A 58 -7.18 -0.06 -34.10
C GLU A 58 -6.65 1.04 -33.15
N LEU A 59 -5.83 0.61 -32.21
CA LEU A 59 -5.02 1.45 -31.34
C LEU A 59 -3.56 1.05 -31.50
N VAL A 60 -2.65 2.03 -31.43
CA VAL A 60 -1.20 1.77 -31.45
C VAL A 60 -0.64 2.06 -30.08
N LEU A 61 0.06 1.07 -29.52
CA LEU A 61 0.77 1.14 -28.26
C LEU A 61 2.27 1.09 -28.51
N ASP A 62 3.00 2.07 -28.00
CA ASP A 62 4.46 2.12 -28.03
C ASP A 62 5.03 1.91 -26.65
N PHE A 63 5.96 0.95 -26.53
CA PHE A 63 6.70 0.69 -25.28
C PHE A 63 7.97 1.54 -25.20
N GLY A 64 8.25 2.07 -24.00
CA GLY A 64 9.48 2.79 -23.69
C GLY A 64 10.73 1.90 -23.75
N GLN A 65 11.90 2.52 -23.80
CA GLN A 65 13.18 1.81 -23.96
C GLN A 65 13.52 0.93 -22.75
N GLU A 66 13.10 1.33 -21.54
CA GLU A 66 13.37 0.62 -20.29
C GLU A 66 12.47 -0.60 -20.08
N THR A 67 11.44 -0.75 -20.92
CA THR A 67 10.48 -1.85 -20.80
C THR A 67 11.14 -3.21 -21.03
N ALA A 68 10.94 -4.11 -20.09
CA ALA A 68 11.41 -5.49 -20.17
C ALA A 68 10.57 -6.34 -21.17
N LEU A 69 10.52 -5.95 -22.45
CA LEU A 69 9.68 -6.56 -23.50
C LEU A 69 9.80 -8.09 -23.57
N ARG A 70 11.03 -8.61 -23.39
CA ARG A 70 11.27 -10.06 -23.40
C ARG A 70 10.53 -10.82 -22.29
N HIS A 71 10.12 -10.12 -21.23
CA HIS A 71 9.39 -10.68 -20.09
C HIS A 71 7.87 -10.49 -20.20
N ILE A 72 7.38 -9.70 -21.16
CA ILE A 72 5.94 -9.60 -21.44
C ILE A 72 5.50 -10.84 -22.22
N ARG A 73 4.40 -11.45 -21.77
CA ARG A 73 3.75 -12.59 -22.42
C ARG A 73 2.77 -12.12 -23.49
N SER A 74 1.92 -11.16 -23.13
CA SER A 74 0.92 -10.60 -24.03
C SER A 74 0.45 -9.22 -23.62
N VAL A 75 -0.06 -8.47 -24.60
CA VAL A 75 -0.85 -7.25 -24.44
C VAL A 75 -2.25 -7.53 -24.95
N LYS A 76 -3.25 -7.00 -24.26
CA LYS A 76 -4.66 -7.24 -24.60
C LYS A 76 -5.43 -5.95 -24.60
N LEU A 77 -6.37 -5.82 -25.54
CA LEU A 77 -7.36 -4.76 -25.62
C LEU A 77 -8.73 -5.34 -25.28
N TYR A 78 -9.43 -4.68 -24.38
CA TYR A 78 -10.78 -5.03 -23.98
C TYR A 78 -11.75 -3.87 -24.25
N TYR A 79 -12.97 -4.21 -24.65
CA TYR A 79 -14.10 -3.29 -24.72
C TYR A 79 -14.98 -3.46 -23.49
N GLY A 80 -15.14 -2.41 -22.70
CA GLY A 80 -15.91 -2.40 -21.46
C GLY A 80 -17.37 -1.97 -21.61
N GLY A 81 -17.82 -1.64 -22.85
CA GLY A 81 -19.18 -1.18 -23.11
C GLY A 81 -19.34 0.34 -22.98
N THR A 82 -20.60 0.78 -22.85
CA THR A 82 -20.99 2.20 -22.78
C THR A 82 -21.35 2.65 -21.35
N GLU A 83 -21.44 1.74 -20.39
CA GLU A 83 -21.78 2.03 -19.01
C GLU A 83 -20.54 2.12 -18.12
N THR A 84 -20.54 3.12 -17.26
CA THR A 84 -19.62 3.17 -16.12
C THR A 84 -20.37 2.81 -14.85
N ARG A 85 -19.87 1.83 -14.10
CA ARG A 85 -20.16 1.77 -12.67
C ARG A 85 -19.19 2.69 -11.97
N THR A 86 -19.61 3.88 -11.71
CA THR A 86 -18.87 4.78 -10.85
C THR A 86 -19.04 4.35 -9.40
N SER A 87 -17.98 3.89 -8.75
CA SER A 87 -17.76 4.38 -7.41
C SER A 87 -17.65 5.90 -7.58
N ARG A 88 -18.19 6.69 -6.69
CA ARG A 88 -18.32 8.16 -6.79
C ARG A 88 -17.03 8.94 -7.15
N GLN A 89 -15.92 8.27 -7.40
CA GLN A 89 -14.59 8.85 -7.54
C GLN A 89 -13.91 8.61 -8.89
N ASN A 90 -14.47 7.80 -9.79
CA ASN A 90 -13.75 7.49 -11.03
C ASN A 90 -14.65 7.28 -12.25
N ALA A 91 -14.91 8.37 -12.98
CA ALA A 91 -15.72 8.38 -14.21
C ALA A 91 -15.08 7.60 -15.40
N PHE A 92 -13.87 7.07 -15.21
CA PHE A 92 -13.12 6.31 -16.23
C PHE A 92 -13.23 4.80 -16.08
N ARG A 93 -13.74 4.30 -14.96
CA ARG A 93 -13.73 2.85 -14.71
C ARG A 93 -14.80 2.14 -15.51
N PRO A 94 -14.43 1.11 -16.29
CA PRO A 94 -15.37 0.11 -16.75
C PRO A 94 -16.05 -0.55 -15.55
N ILE A 95 -17.24 -1.07 -15.78
CA ILE A 95 -18.13 -1.69 -14.80
C ILE A 95 -17.47 -2.77 -13.91
N ASP A 96 -16.46 -3.42 -14.44
CA ASP A 96 -15.80 -4.60 -13.91
C ASP A 96 -14.39 -4.33 -13.36
N TYR A 97 -14.03 -3.05 -13.19
CA TYR A 97 -12.80 -2.70 -12.51
C TYR A 97 -12.98 -2.78 -10.98
N ILE A 98 -12.28 -3.72 -10.37
CA ILE A 98 -12.51 -4.14 -9.00
C ILE A 98 -11.45 -3.57 -8.07
N SER A 99 -11.89 -2.87 -7.03
CA SER A 99 -11.05 -2.43 -5.93
C SER A 99 -10.62 -3.61 -5.05
N SER A 100 -9.38 -3.60 -4.57
CA SER A 100 -8.89 -4.53 -3.53
C SER A 100 -9.64 -4.40 -2.20
N LEU A 101 -10.39 -3.31 -2.02
CA LEU A 101 -11.23 -3.07 -0.84
C LEU A 101 -12.54 -3.86 -0.85
N ASP A 102 -12.92 -4.43 -1.99
CA ASP A 102 -14.07 -5.32 -2.08
C ASP A 102 -13.62 -6.79 -1.99
N PRO A 103 -13.75 -7.43 -0.82
CA PRO A 103 -13.30 -8.80 -0.62
C PRO A 103 -14.09 -9.84 -1.41
N GLY A 104 -15.27 -9.49 -1.91
CA GLY A 104 -16.05 -10.34 -2.84
C GLY A 104 -15.55 -10.27 -4.28
N ASN A 105 -14.73 -9.29 -4.56
CA ASN A 105 -14.25 -8.93 -5.87
C ASN A 105 -12.74 -9.10 -5.92
N THR A 106 -12.29 -10.33 -6.01
CA THR A 106 -10.88 -10.60 -6.19
C THR A 106 -10.41 -10.23 -7.59
N LEU A 107 -9.85 -9.01 -7.75
CA LEU A 107 -8.58 -8.87 -8.43
C LEU A 107 -8.47 -9.25 -9.90
N ALA A 108 -9.49 -9.60 -10.56
CA ALA A 108 -9.47 -9.65 -12.00
C ALA A 108 -10.48 -8.63 -12.46
N ALA A 109 -10.14 -7.78 -13.38
CA ALA A 109 -11.16 -7.25 -14.28
C ALA A 109 -12.08 -8.43 -14.56
N ASN A 110 -13.33 -8.36 -14.14
CA ASN A 110 -14.21 -9.51 -14.29
C ASN A 110 -14.47 -9.71 -15.78
N PRO A 111 -13.87 -10.72 -16.42
CA PRO A 111 -13.97 -10.89 -17.86
C PRO A 111 -15.41 -11.10 -18.33
N SER A 112 -16.35 -11.35 -17.40
CA SER A 112 -17.77 -11.52 -17.74
C SER A 112 -18.47 -10.26 -18.26
N TYR A 113 -17.89 -9.07 -18.03
CA TYR A 113 -18.50 -7.81 -18.49
C TYR A 113 -17.69 -7.09 -19.58
N SER A 114 -16.41 -7.45 -19.76
CA SER A 114 -15.56 -6.87 -20.81
C SER A 114 -15.27 -7.89 -21.90
N VAL A 115 -15.32 -7.43 -23.15
CA VAL A 115 -15.08 -8.26 -24.31
C VAL A 115 -13.63 -8.10 -24.75
N LEU A 116 -12.86 -9.21 -24.74
CA LEU A 116 -11.53 -9.24 -25.32
C LEU A 116 -11.62 -9.00 -26.82
N LYS A 117 -11.06 -7.90 -27.29
CA LYS A 117 -11.03 -7.55 -28.72
C LYS A 117 -9.78 -8.08 -29.40
N HIS A 118 -8.61 -7.91 -28.79
CA HIS A 118 -7.36 -8.34 -29.39
C HIS A 118 -6.34 -8.78 -28.34
N LYS A 119 -5.54 -9.78 -28.68
CA LYS A 119 -4.41 -10.26 -27.87
C LYS A 119 -3.17 -10.41 -28.74
N VAL A 120 -2.16 -9.60 -28.49
CA VAL A 120 -0.84 -9.70 -29.11
C VAL A 120 0.11 -10.46 -28.17
N ARG A 121 0.60 -11.60 -28.61
CA ARG A 121 1.59 -12.40 -27.87
C ARG A 121 3.01 -11.98 -28.26
N ARG A 122 3.92 -11.96 -27.27
CA ARG A 122 5.33 -11.58 -27.47
C ARG A 122 5.42 -10.23 -28.19
N PRO A 123 4.94 -9.15 -27.56
CA PRO A 123 4.87 -7.83 -28.20
C PRO A 123 6.26 -7.35 -28.62
N ARG A 124 6.30 -6.52 -29.65
CA ARG A 124 7.46 -5.72 -30.05
C ARG A 124 7.35 -4.33 -29.43
N LYS A 125 8.33 -3.45 -29.70
CA LYS A 125 8.35 -2.07 -29.22
C LYS A 125 7.06 -1.32 -29.58
N GLN A 126 6.55 -1.52 -30.79
CA GLN A 126 5.24 -1.01 -31.23
C GLN A 126 4.26 -2.18 -31.40
N VAL A 127 3.04 -1.99 -30.90
CA VAL A 127 1.98 -2.99 -30.93
C VAL A 127 0.72 -2.36 -31.53
N VAL A 128 0.21 -2.95 -32.60
CA VAL A 128 -1.11 -2.61 -33.15
C VAL A 128 -2.15 -3.51 -32.49
N LEU A 129 -3.11 -2.90 -31.82
CA LEU A 129 -4.23 -3.55 -31.17
C LEU A 129 -5.49 -3.33 -32.00
N LYS A 130 -5.89 -4.34 -32.79
CA LYS A 130 -7.12 -4.29 -33.59
C LYS A 130 -8.33 -4.28 -32.66
N ALA A 131 -9.17 -3.28 -32.79
CA ALA A 131 -10.39 -3.17 -32.02
C ALA A 131 -11.57 -3.82 -32.74
N ASP A 132 -11.73 -3.52 -34.04
CA ASP A 132 -12.85 -3.95 -34.85
C ASP A 132 -14.18 -3.80 -34.10
N GLN A 133 -14.37 -2.62 -33.49
CA GLN A 133 -15.46 -2.35 -32.54
C GLN A 133 -16.33 -1.19 -33.02
N THR A 134 -17.62 -1.48 -33.23
CA THR A 134 -18.62 -0.44 -33.42
C THR A 134 -18.77 0.40 -32.18
N LEU A 135 -18.55 1.71 -32.31
CA LEU A 135 -18.78 2.69 -31.26
C LEU A 135 -20.24 3.14 -31.33
N PHE A 136 -20.86 3.20 -30.17
CA PHE A 136 -22.22 3.75 -30.06
C PHE A 136 -22.15 5.25 -29.78
N PRO A 137 -23.13 6.05 -30.22
CA PRO A 137 -23.20 7.46 -29.88
C PRO A 137 -23.12 7.66 -28.33
N GLY A 138 -22.26 8.58 -27.91
CA GLY A 138 -21.96 8.78 -26.50
C GLY A 138 -20.59 8.19 -26.12
N VAL A 139 -20.45 7.75 -24.88
CA VAL A 139 -19.16 7.30 -24.33
C VAL A 139 -19.01 5.79 -24.46
N ASN A 140 -17.86 5.39 -24.98
CA ASN A 140 -17.41 4.00 -25.07
C ASN A 140 -16.13 3.81 -24.26
N TYR A 141 -16.04 2.71 -23.50
CA TYR A 141 -14.92 2.43 -22.60
C TYR A 141 -14.10 1.25 -23.10
N PHE A 142 -12.78 1.41 -23.01
CA PHE A 142 -11.82 0.35 -23.30
C PHE A 142 -10.75 0.33 -22.24
N TRP A 143 -10.00 -0.75 -22.17
CA TRP A 143 -8.80 -0.84 -21.35
C TRP A 143 -7.75 -1.73 -22.00
N ILE A 144 -6.48 -1.38 -21.74
CA ILE A 144 -5.33 -2.14 -22.21
C ILE A 144 -4.66 -2.79 -21.02
N SER A 145 -4.42 -4.10 -21.10
CA SER A 145 -3.72 -4.84 -20.07
C SER A 145 -2.45 -5.51 -20.57
N VAL A 146 -1.55 -5.78 -19.63
CA VAL A 146 -0.33 -6.56 -19.85
C VAL A 146 -0.34 -7.82 -19.00
N GLU A 147 0.19 -8.91 -19.56
CA GLU A 147 0.44 -10.18 -18.88
C GLU A 147 1.95 -10.45 -18.89
N MET A 148 2.55 -10.66 -17.71
CA MET A 148 3.98 -10.97 -17.59
C MET A 148 4.23 -12.48 -17.76
N LYS A 149 5.46 -12.84 -18.15
CA LYS A 149 5.92 -14.25 -18.13
C LYS A 149 6.28 -14.63 -16.71
N HIS A 150 5.36 -15.23 -15.98
CA HIS A 150 5.47 -15.54 -14.55
C HIS A 150 6.86 -16.07 -14.12
N ARG A 151 7.44 -17.04 -14.85
CA ARG A 151 8.75 -17.63 -14.50
C ARG A 151 9.97 -16.81 -14.91
N LYS A 152 9.81 -15.74 -15.70
CA LYS A 152 10.92 -14.96 -16.27
C LYS A 152 10.94 -13.51 -15.81
N ALA A 153 9.80 -12.93 -15.50
CA ALA A 153 9.70 -11.58 -15.00
C ALA A 153 10.41 -11.46 -13.65
N LYS A 154 11.15 -10.36 -13.50
CA LYS A 154 11.90 -10.02 -12.28
C LYS A 154 11.18 -8.91 -11.54
N LEU A 155 11.37 -8.80 -10.23
CA LEU A 155 10.80 -7.71 -9.43
C LEU A 155 11.29 -6.32 -9.86
N LEU A 156 12.52 -6.23 -10.35
CA LEU A 156 13.11 -4.98 -10.84
C LEU A 156 12.81 -4.68 -12.32
N ASP A 157 12.03 -5.52 -13.00
CA ASP A 157 11.54 -5.17 -14.33
C ASP A 157 10.55 -4.01 -14.25
N VAL A 158 10.54 -3.18 -15.29
CA VAL A 158 9.58 -2.08 -15.43
C VAL A 158 8.87 -2.18 -16.77
N VAL A 159 7.70 -1.56 -16.84
CA VAL A 159 6.94 -1.34 -18.08
C VAL A 159 6.61 0.14 -18.17
N THR A 160 7.03 0.76 -19.26
CA THR A 160 6.61 2.10 -19.65
C THR A 160 5.99 2.02 -21.04
N ALA A 161 4.92 2.72 -21.28
CA ALA A 161 4.21 2.68 -22.57
C ALA A 161 3.42 3.97 -22.82
N CYS A 162 2.98 4.17 -24.06
CA CYS A 162 2.01 5.20 -24.40
C CYS A 162 1.08 4.71 -25.52
N VAL A 163 -0.16 5.18 -25.52
CA VAL A 163 -1.07 5.01 -26.65
C VAL A 163 -0.79 6.16 -27.61
N SER A 164 -0.11 5.88 -28.72
CA SER A 164 0.41 6.90 -29.64
C SER A 164 -0.58 7.34 -30.72
N SER A 165 -1.49 6.46 -31.11
CA SER A 165 -2.54 6.78 -32.08
C SER A 165 -3.72 5.82 -32.00
N ALA A 166 -4.86 6.26 -32.55
CA ALA A 166 -6.03 5.43 -32.83
C ALA A 166 -6.48 5.65 -34.26
N ARG A 167 -7.24 4.70 -34.82
CA ARG A 167 -7.90 4.85 -36.14
C ARG A 167 -9.40 4.62 -35.95
N ILE A 168 -10.20 5.58 -36.44
CA ILE A 168 -11.66 5.54 -36.41
C ILE A 168 -12.17 5.80 -37.83
N ASP A 169 -12.97 4.88 -38.38
CA ASP A 169 -13.45 4.92 -39.79
C ASP A 169 -12.33 5.20 -40.79
N GLY A 170 -11.15 4.59 -40.58
CA GLY A 170 -9.95 4.77 -41.36
C GLY A 170 -9.17 6.07 -41.13
N ALA A 171 -9.72 7.02 -40.36
CA ALA A 171 -9.05 8.28 -40.03
C ALA A 171 -8.19 8.15 -38.76
N SER A 172 -7.01 8.79 -38.75
CA SER A 172 -6.13 8.82 -37.60
C SER A 172 -6.63 9.83 -36.55
N VAL A 173 -6.70 9.40 -35.28
CA VAL A 173 -7.08 10.23 -34.15
C VAL A 173 -5.91 10.22 -33.15
N THR A 174 -5.52 11.43 -32.69
CA THR A 174 -4.49 11.58 -31.66
C THR A 174 -5.13 11.45 -30.27
N PRO A 175 -4.66 10.53 -29.42
CA PRO A 175 -5.15 10.41 -28.05
C PRO A 175 -4.82 11.64 -27.20
N VAL A 176 -5.74 11.99 -26.30
CA VAL A 176 -5.54 13.02 -25.27
C VAL A 176 -5.19 12.33 -23.96
N LEU A 177 -3.96 12.48 -23.51
CA LEU A 177 -3.52 11.95 -22.21
C LEU A 177 -4.08 12.82 -21.09
N VAL A 178 -4.78 12.22 -20.11
CA VAL A 178 -5.39 12.91 -18.97
C VAL A 178 -4.77 12.52 -17.63
N SER A 179 -3.69 11.75 -17.65
CA SER A 179 -2.86 11.39 -16.50
C SER A 179 -1.48 12.06 -16.59
N PRO A 180 -0.68 12.09 -15.53
CA PRO A 180 0.71 12.50 -15.60
C PRO A 180 1.48 11.71 -16.66
N GLN A 181 2.42 12.36 -17.33
CA GLN A 181 3.31 11.67 -18.27
C GLN A 181 4.43 10.92 -17.54
N GLY A 182 4.93 9.87 -18.16
CA GLY A 182 6.12 9.16 -17.67
C GLY A 182 5.84 8.19 -16.53
N VAL A 183 4.65 7.62 -16.48
CA VAL A 183 4.33 6.53 -15.54
C VAL A 183 5.29 5.36 -15.74
N VAL A 184 5.85 4.86 -14.63
CA VAL A 184 6.72 3.69 -14.61
C VAL A 184 6.02 2.58 -13.82
N HIS A 185 5.46 1.62 -14.54
CA HIS A 185 4.84 0.47 -13.89
C HIS A 185 5.89 -0.49 -13.37
N ARG A 186 5.93 -0.70 -12.07
CA ARG A 186 6.87 -1.58 -11.39
C ARG A 186 6.22 -2.93 -11.08
N MET A 187 7.03 -3.98 -11.12
CA MET A 187 6.56 -5.33 -10.80
C MET A 187 6.28 -5.48 -9.31
N GLY A 188 5.28 -6.29 -9.00
CA GLY A 188 4.94 -6.72 -7.66
C GLY A 188 4.51 -8.18 -7.64
N VAL A 189 4.40 -8.71 -6.44
CA VAL A 189 3.87 -10.04 -6.14
C VAL A 189 2.73 -9.88 -5.13
N GLY A 190 1.57 -10.45 -5.42
CA GLY A 190 0.48 -10.56 -4.45
C GLY A 190 0.82 -11.65 -3.43
N VAL A 191 1.37 -11.24 -2.28
CA VAL A 191 1.75 -12.19 -1.21
C VAL A 191 0.51 -12.88 -0.65
N ARG A 192 -0.58 -12.11 -0.49
CA ARG A 192 -1.88 -12.63 -0.04
C ARG A 192 -3.03 -11.91 -0.72
N LYS A 193 -4.08 -12.68 -1.01
CA LYS A 193 -5.31 -12.23 -1.66
C LYS A 193 -6.52 -12.73 -0.91
N ALA A 194 -7.66 -12.09 -1.05
CA ALA A 194 -8.92 -12.62 -0.53
C ALA A 194 -9.18 -14.04 -1.04
N GLY A 195 -9.62 -14.91 -0.14
CA GLY A 195 -9.88 -16.32 -0.44
C GLY A 195 -8.67 -17.25 -0.28
N ASP A 196 -7.44 -16.73 -0.24
CA ASP A 196 -6.28 -17.55 0.10
C ASP A 196 -6.46 -18.10 1.52
N ASP A 197 -6.05 -19.34 1.75
CA ASP A 197 -6.10 -20.04 3.05
C ASP A 197 -7.48 -19.97 3.75
N GLY A 198 -8.56 -19.76 3.02
CA GLY A 198 -9.94 -19.67 3.53
C GLY A 198 -10.28 -18.32 4.19
N SER A 199 -9.43 -17.31 4.08
CA SER A 199 -9.65 -15.98 4.66
C SER A 199 -10.52 -15.10 3.77
N LYS A 200 -11.18 -14.10 4.39
CA LYS A 200 -11.87 -13.03 3.66
C LYS A 200 -10.97 -11.84 3.38
N ALA A 201 -10.04 -11.54 4.28
CA ALA A 201 -9.12 -10.42 4.11
C ALA A 201 -7.76 -10.70 4.76
N TYR A 202 -6.76 -10.01 4.26
CA TYR A 202 -5.43 -9.88 4.87
C TYR A 202 -5.13 -8.42 5.06
N ARG A 203 -4.64 -8.05 6.25
CA ARG A 203 -4.38 -6.66 6.62
C ARG A 203 -3.10 -6.53 7.45
N ILE A 204 -2.70 -5.30 7.74
CA ILE A 204 -1.69 -4.94 8.74
C ILE A 204 -0.32 -5.58 8.44
N PRO A 205 0.36 -5.16 7.36
CA PRO A 205 1.64 -5.73 6.95
C PRO A 205 2.79 -5.33 7.88
N GLY A 206 3.59 -6.30 8.28
CA GLY A 206 4.91 -6.12 8.89
C GLY A 206 5.97 -6.85 8.05
N LEU A 207 7.17 -6.28 7.94
CA LEU A 207 8.24 -6.80 7.09
C LEU A 207 9.62 -6.57 7.69
N VAL A 208 10.45 -7.60 7.71
CA VAL A 208 11.88 -7.48 8.08
C VAL A 208 12.73 -8.40 7.21
N THR A 209 14.01 -8.05 7.12
CA THR A 209 15.06 -8.89 6.55
C THR A 209 15.88 -9.48 7.70
N THR A 210 16.04 -10.80 7.72
CA THR A 210 16.87 -11.46 8.73
C THR A 210 18.35 -11.32 8.42
N ASN A 211 19.22 -11.64 9.39
CA ASN A 211 20.67 -11.66 9.21
C ASN A 211 21.13 -12.62 8.09
N LYS A 212 20.25 -13.52 7.63
CA LYS A 212 20.50 -14.44 6.52
C LYS A 212 19.96 -13.96 5.18
N GLY A 213 19.40 -12.73 5.13
CA GLY A 213 18.77 -12.17 3.94
C GLY A 213 17.37 -12.74 3.64
N THR A 214 16.77 -13.49 4.57
CA THR A 214 15.40 -13.97 4.43
C THR A 214 14.41 -12.84 4.74
N LEU A 215 13.43 -12.64 3.88
CA LEU A 215 12.32 -11.73 4.15
C LEU A 215 11.25 -12.46 4.98
N LEU A 216 10.84 -11.86 6.08
CA LEU A 216 9.72 -12.32 6.91
C LEU A 216 8.59 -11.29 6.82
N ALA A 217 7.47 -11.70 6.24
CA ALA A 217 6.26 -10.90 6.09
C ALA A 217 5.19 -11.40 7.06
N VAL A 218 4.75 -10.54 8.00
CA VAL A 218 3.64 -10.83 8.92
C VAL A 218 2.42 -10.00 8.57
N TYR A 219 1.24 -10.49 8.91
CA TYR A 219 -0.04 -9.82 8.62
C TYR A 219 -1.18 -10.49 9.39
N ASP A 220 -2.30 -9.76 9.53
CA ASP A 220 -3.57 -10.33 9.96
C ASP A 220 -4.14 -11.28 8.92
N VAL A 221 -4.60 -12.44 9.36
CA VAL A 221 -5.43 -13.37 8.60
C VAL A 221 -6.87 -13.25 9.10
N ARG A 222 -7.70 -12.51 8.40
CA ARG A 222 -9.08 -12.20 8.80
C ARG A 222 -10.06 -13.15 8.13
N TYR A 223 -10.60 -14.09 8.88
CA TYR A 223 -11.35 -15.22 8.31
C TYR A 223 -12.78 -14.86 7.92
N ASN A 224 -13.49 -14.06 8.72
CA ASN A 224 -14.93 -13.84 8.54
C ASN A 224 -15.25 -12.58 7.72
N ASN A 225 -14.46 -11.51 7.90
CA ASN A 225 -14.66 -10.19 7.28
C ASN A 225 -13.35 -9.39 7.38
N SER A 226 -13.38 -8.10 7.00
CA SER A 226 -12.22 -7.20 7.07
C SER A 226 -12.14 -6.35 8.34
N LYS A 227 -13.03 -6.58 9.34
CA LYS A 227 -13.08 -5.79 10.57
C LYS A 227 -11.90 -6.09 11.48
N ASP A 228 -11.59 -5.11 12.34
CA ASP A 228 -10.61 -5.25 13.41
C ASP A 228 -11.14 -6.15 14.55
N LEU A 229 -10.27 -6.47 15.51
CA LEU A 229 -10.63 -7.22 16.71
C LEU A 229 -11.78 -6.53 17.48
N GLN A 230 -12.75 -7.24 18.02
CA GLN A 230 -12.81 -8.69 18.27
C GLN A 230 -13.37 -9.43 17.05
N GLU A 231 -12.63 -10.39 16.52
CA GLU A 231 -13.06 -11.25 15.41
C GLU A 231 -12.11 -12.48 15.31
N HIS A 232 -12.44 -13.48 14.47
CA HIS A 232 -11.52 -14.57 14.16
C HIS A 232 -10.38 -14.06 13.28
N ILE A 233 -9.28 -13.71 13.92
CA ILE A 233 -8.06 -13.23 13.30
C ILE A 233 -6.87 -13.99 13.89
N ASP A 234 -5.97 -14.48 13.04
CA ASP A 234 -4.68 -15.05 13.41
C ASP A 234 -3.56 -14.18 12.82
N ILE A 235 -2.36 -14.27 13.37
CA ILE A 235 -1.18 -13.70 12.73
C ILE A 235 -0.60 -14.71 11.75
N GLY A 236 -0.62 -14.34 10.47
CA GLY A 236 0.03 -15.05 9.39
C GLY A 236 1.46 -14.62 9.19
N LEU A 237 2.29 -15.54 8.68
CA LEU A 237 3.68 -15.27 8.31
C LEU A 237 4.01 -15.98 7.01
N SER A 238 4.61 -15.26 6.07
CA SER A 238 5.22 -15.78 4.86
C SER A 238 6.71 -15.47 4.83
N ARG A 239 7.50 -16.44 4.35
CA ARG A 239 8.96 -16.30 4.18
C ARG A 239 9.31 -16.24 2.71
N SER A 240 10.35 -15.46 2.37
CA SER A 240 10.98 -15.46 1.07
C SER A 240 12.49 -15.51 1.23
N THR A 241 13.14 -16.39 0.46
CA THR A 241 14.60 -16.54 0.43
C THR A 241 15.22 -16.12 -0.92
N ASP A 242 14.42 -15.48 -1.76
CA ASP A 242 14.81 -15.06 -3.11
C ASP A 242 14.47 -13.56 -3.37
N GLY A 243 14.61 -12.74 -2.33
CA GLY A 243 14.38 -11.29 -2.41
C GLY A 243 12.93 -10.90 -2.64
N GLY A 244 11.96 -11.72 -2.21
CA GLY A 244 10.52 -11.44 -2.33
C GLY A 244 9.91 -11.90 -3.65
N ARG A 245 10.67 -12.59 -4.51
CA ARG A 245 10.15 -13.07 -5.80
C ARG A 245 9.13 -14.20 -5.63
N THR A 246 9.38 -15.08 -4.67
CA THR A 246 8.45 -16.14 -4.27
C THR A 246 8.31 -16.20 -2.75
N TRP A 247 7.14 -16.64 -2.29
CA TRP A 247 6.80 -16.70 -0.88
C TRP A 247 6.37 -18.11 -0.51
N GLU A 248 6.91 -18.61 0.61
CA GLU A 248 6.56 -19.92 1.13
C GLU A 248 5.10 -19.97 1.59
N LYS A 249 4.58 -21.18 1.76
CA LYS A 249 3.26 -21.40 2.34
C LYS A 249 3.15 -20.70 3.70
N MET A 250 2.03 -20.04 3.94
CA MET A 250 1.75 -19.32 5.17
C MET A 250 1.88 -20.23 6.41
N ARG A 251 2.50 -19.68 7.45
CA ARG A 251 2.50 -20.20 8.82
C ARG A 251 1.65 -19.28 9.70
N ARG A 252 1.25 -19.77 10.85
CA ARG A 252 0.48 -18.99 11.83
C ARG A 252 1.24 -18.98 13.17
N PRO A 253 2.21 -18.08 13.36
CA PRO A 253 2.99 -17.98 14.58
C PRO A 253 2.15 -17.71 15.83
N ILE A 254 1.09 -16.91 15.68
CA ILE A 254 0.16 -16.58 16.76
C ILE A 254 -1.26 -16.93 16.28
N ALA A 255 -1.83 -17.97 16.89
CA ALA A 255 -3.20 -18.43 16.65
C ALA A 255 -3.69 -19.12 17.93
N PHE A 256 -4.70 -18.55 18.56
CA PHE A 256 -5.18 -19.07 19.86
C PHE A 256 -6.26 -20.14 19.73
N GLY A 257 -6.95 -20.19 18.60
CA GLY A 257 -8.02 -21.14 18.37
C GLY A 257 -9.19 -20.98 19.34
N GLU A 258 -9.85 -22.08 19.68
CA GLU A 258 -10.82 -22.15 20.77
C GLU A 258 -10.06 -22.20 22.10
N ARG A 259 -10.33 -21.25 22.99
CA ARG A 259 -9.63 -21.14 24.28
C ARG A 259 -10.55 -20.61 25.38
N GLY A 260 -10.36 -21.12 26.60
CA GLY A 260 -11.17 -20.70 27.75
C GLY A 260 -12.66 -20.96 27.60
N GLY A 261 -13.05 -21.97 26.81
CA GLY A 261 -14.46 -22.26 26.51
C GLY A 261 -15.10 -21.31 25.49
N LEU A 262 -14.33 -20.41 24.89
CA LEU A 262 -14.80 -19.44 23.92
C LEU A 262 -14.36 -19.83 22.49
N PRO A 263 -15.19 -19.53 21.46
CA PRO A 263 -14.88 -19.84 20.07
C PRO A 263 -13.74 -18.97 19.53
N MET A 264 -13.20 -19.33 18.37
CA MET A 264 -12.09 -18.64 17.69
C MET A 264 -12.35 -17.14 17.52
N ALA A 265 -13.59 -16.75 17.18
CA ALA A 265 -13.96 -15.34 17.02
C ALA A 265 -13.89 -14.52 18.32
N GLN A 266 -13.77 -15.18 19.47
CA GLN A 266 -13.58 -14.55 20.78
C GLN A 266 -12.13 -14.72 21.30
N ASN A 267 -11.20 -15.15 20.45
CA ASN A 267 -9.80 -15.37 20.77
C ASN A 267 -8.86 -14.83 19.68
N GLY A 268 -9.24 -13.77 18.98
CA GLY A 268 -8.46 -13.24 17.88
C GLY A 268 -7.16 -12.57 18.33
N ALA A 269 -6.13 -12.69 17.48
CA ALA A 269 -4.89 -11.94 17.55
C ALA A 269 -4.70 -11.10 16.29
N GLY A 270 -4.26 -9.84 16.44
CA GLY A 270 -4.14 -8.90 15.32
C GLY A 270 -3.03 -7.87 15.51
N ASP A 271 -2.90 -7.00 14.50
CA ASP A 271 -1.99 -5.86 14.48
C ASP A 271 -0.50 -6.23 14.73
N PRO A 272 0.11 -7.15 13.93
CA PRO A 272 1.46 -7.62 14.24
C PRO A 272 2.55 -6.58 13.97
N ALA A 273 3.57 -6.57 14.82
CA ALA A 273 4.87 -5.97 14.56
C ALA A 273 5.96 -7.05 14.61
N ILE A 274 6.95 -6.94 13.72
CA ILE A 274 8.06 -7.88 13.67
C ILE A 274 9.41 -7.16 13.79
N LEU A 275 10.38 -7.74 14.50
CA LEU A 275 11.77 -7.29 14.50
C LEU A 275 12.73 -8.48 14.44
N VAL A 276 13.98 -8.20 14.08
CA VAL A 276 15.10 -9.15 14.18
C VAL A 276 16.13 -8.53 15.12
N ASP A 277 16.51 -9.25 16.14
CA ASP A 277 17.69 -8.94 16.95
C ASP A 277 18.94 -9.13 16.09
N LYS A 278 19.56 -8.03 15.67
CA LYS A 278 20.75 -8.06 14.79
C LYS A 278 21.93 -8.81 15.43
N ASN A 279 22.02 -8.86 16.76
CA ASN A 279 23.13 -9.48 17.47
C ASN A 279 22.99 -11.00 17.55
N THR A 280 21.77 -11.50 17.78
CA THR A 280 21.51 -12.94 17.96
C THR A 280 20.93 -13.60 16.70
N GLY A 281 20.31 -12.81 15.81
CA GLY A 281 19.55 -13.30 14.67
C GLY A 281 18.15 -13.83 15.05
N GLU A 282 17.73 -13.70 16.31
CA GLU A 282 16.41 -14.10 16.77
C GLU A 282 15.35 -13.13 16.23
N ALA A 283 14.27 -13.67 15.67
CA ALA A 283 13.14 -12.86 15.20
C ALA A 283 12.02 -12.86 16.26
N TRP A 284 11.39 -11.70 16.47
CA TRP A 284 10.31 -11.48 17.42
C TRP A 284 9.07 -10.98 16.69
N ILE A 285 7.90 -11.50 17.07
CA ILE A 285 6.59 -10.96 16.68
C ILE A 285 5.89 -10.51 17.96
N ALA A 286 5.47 -9.26 17.99
CA ALA A 286 4.54 -8.70 18.95
C ALA A 286 3.15 -8.60 18.30
N SER A 287 2.09 -8.78 19.06
CA SER A 287 0.71 -8.73 18.56
C SER A 287 -0.25 -8.54 19.74
N ILE A 288 -1.43 -8.00 19.46
CA ILE A 288 -2.49 -7.94 20.46
C ILE A 288 -3.35 -9.20 20.40
N TRP A 289 -3.71 -9.75 21.56
CA TRP A 289 -4.70 -10.82 21.71
C TRP A 289 -5.89 -10.33 22.54
N THR A 290 -7.09 -10.64 22.07
CA THR A 290 -8.34 -10.33 22.76
C THR A 290 -9.09 -11.62 23.12
N HIS A 291 -9.64 -11.70 24.33
CA HIS A 291 -10.35 -12.86 24.84
C HIS A 291 -11.72 -12.44 25.39
N GLY A 292 -12.80 -12.93 24.77
CA GLY A 292 -14.16 -12.70 25.28
C GLY A 292 -14.66 -11.25 25.20
N MET A 293 -14.16 -10.43 24.28
CA MET A 293 -14.54 -9.01 24.15
C MET A 293 -15.92 -8.76 23.53
N GLY A 294 -16.67 -9.79 23.22
CA GLY A 294 -18.01 -9.68 22.60
C GLY A 294 -17.94 -9.31 21.12
N VAL A 295 -18.81 -8.40 20.68
CA VAL A 295 -18.93 -7.99 19.27
C VAL A 295 -18.45 -6.56 19.00
N ALA A 296 -18.13 -5.82 20.05
CA ALA A 296 -17.55 -4.48 19.91
C ALA A 296 -16.08 -4.56 19.52
N THR A 297 -15.56 -3.49 18.92
CA THR A 297 -14.10 -3.42 18.65
C THR A 297 -13.31 -3.43 19.96
N ALA A 298 -12.14 -4.04 19.95
CA ALA A 298 -11.25 -4.10 21.11
C ALA A 298 -10.92 -2.71 21.67
N TRP A 299 -10.85 -1.71 20.82
CA TRP A 299 -10.67 -0.31 21.20
C TRP A 299 -11.70 0.18 22.24
N TRP A 300 -12.95 -0.26 22.12
CA TRP A 300 -14.04 0.18 23.01
C TRP A 300 -14.39 -0.83 24.09
N SER A 301 -14.15 -2.12 23.86
CA SER A 301 -14.54 -3.18 24.79
C SER A 301 -13.52 -3.48 25.86
N THR A 302 -12.24 -3.23 25.61
CA THR A 302 -11.18 -3.42 26.62
C THR A 302 -11.26 -2.34 27.72
N VAL A 303 -11.01 -2.75 28.96
CA VAL A 303 -11.14 -1.87 30.14
C VAL A 303 -9.86 -1.94 31.01
N PRO A 304 -9.70 -1.05 32.01
CA PRO A 304 -8.59 -1.10 32.94
C PRO A 304 -8.40 -2.45 33.64
N GLY A 305 -7.16 -2.77 34.00
CA GLY A 305 -6.77 -4.02 34.65
C GLY A 305 -5.77 -4.82 33.86
N MET A 306 -5.57 -6.09 34.26
CA MET A 306 -4.53 -6.98 33.73
C MET A 306 -5.06 -8.33 33.23
N SER A 307 -6.28 -8.75 33.62
CA SER A 307 -6.82 -10.05 33.22
C SER A 307 -7.23 -10.09 31.76
N PRO A 308 -6.90 -11.15 31.02
CA PRO A 308 -7.35 -11.32 29.65
C PRO A 308 -8.88 -11.36 29.50
N ASP A 309 -9.63 -11.64 30.57
CA ASP A 309 -11.10 -11.73 30.52
C ASP A 309 -11.77 -10.38 30.20
N TYR A 310 -11.09 -9.26 30.39
CA TYR A 310 -11.64 -7.93 30.17
C TYR A 310 -10.67 -6.88 29.63
N THR A 311 -9.37 -7.22 29.52
CA THR A 311 -8.36 -6.33 28.94
C THR A 311 -7.50 -7.07 27.92
N ALA A 312 -7.31 -6.45 26.76
CA ALA A 312 -6.48 -6.99 25.72
C ALA A 312 -5.03 -7.21 26.17
N GLN A 313 -4.39 -8.24 25.64
CA GLN A 313 -3.05 -8.67 26.03
C GLN A 313 -2.07 -8.39 24.89
N LEU A 314 -0.97 -7.69 25.18
CA LEU A 314 0.19 -7.68 24.31
C LEU A 314 0.92 -9.02 24.49
N VAL A 315 0.99 -9.78 23.41
CA VAL A 315 1.65 -11.10 23.37
C VAL A 315 2.84 -11.07 22.43
N MET A 316 3.86 -11.86 22.77
CA MET A 316 5.06 -11.99 21.94
C MET A 316 5.43 -13.45 21.73
N CYS A 317 5.95 -13.78 20.54
CA CYS A 317 6.61 -15.03 20.24
C CYS A 317 7.93 -14.77 19.50
N ARG A 318 8.80 -15.80 19.46
CA ARG A 318 10.13 -15.68 18.89
C ARG A 318 10.54 -16.88 18.07
N SER A 319 11.48 -16.68 17.14
CA SER A 319 12.08 -17.70 16.30
C SER A 319 13.60 -17.55 16.30
N ASN A 320 14.31 -18.64 16.52
CA ASN A 320 15.76 -18.72 16.42
C ASN A 320 16.26 -19.49 15.18
N ASP A 321 15.36 -19.89 14.30
CA ASP A 321 15.64 -20.68 13.11
C ASP A 321 15.25 -19.99 11.81
N ASP A 322 15.39 -18.66 11.78
CA ASP A 322 15.11 -17.84 10.59
C ASP A 322 13.62 -17.85 10.20
N GLY A 323 12.72 -17.82 11.21
CA GLY A 323 11.27 -17.76 11.02
C GLY A 323 10.62 -19.06 10.59
N ARG A 324 11.31 -20.22 10.70
CA ARG A 324 10.73 -21.51 10.34
C ARG A 324 9.80 -22.06 11.42
N THR A 325 10.22 -21.94 12.66
CA THR A 325 9.41 -22.33 13.84
C THR A 325 9.35 -21.18 14.84
N TRP A 326 8.30 -21.13 15.63
CA TRP A 326 8.02 -20.07 16.57
C TRP A 326 7.67 -20.64 17.94
N SER A 327 8.10 -19.96 19.00
CA SER A 327 7.67 -20.27 20.36
C SER A 327 6.17 -20.07 20.54
N GLN A 328 5.60 -20.65 21.58
CA GLN A 328 4.25 -20.27 22.00
C GLN A 328 4.20 -18.78 22.37
N PRO A 329 3.12 -18.06 22.01
CA PRO A 329 2.97 -16.67 22.39
C PRO A 329 2.81 -16.53 23.90
N THR A 330 3.50 -15.52 24.47
CA THR A 330 3.48 -15.22 25.90
C THR A 330 3.04 -13.77 26.12
N SER A 331 2.14 -13.52 27.07
CA SER A 331 1.73 -12.16 27.42
C SER A 331 2.84 -11.42 28.16
N VAL A 332 3.19 -10.25 27.65
CA VAL A 332 4.08 -9.27 28.29
C VAL A 332 3.32 -8.10 28.92
N THR A 333 1.99 -8.12 28.84
CA THR A 333 1.11 -7.10 29.44
C THR A 333 1.45 -6.81 30.92
N PRO A 334 1.68 -7.80 31.78
CA PRO A 334 2.01 -7.54 33.20
C PRO A 334 3.32 -6.78 33.42
N GLN A 335 4.25 -6.78 32.44
CA GLN A 335 5.51 -6.02 32.54
C GLN A 335 5.33 -4.56 32.11
N LEU A 336 4.37 -4.26 31.25
CA LEU A 336 4.34 -3.04 30.46
C LEU A 336 3.09 -2.18 30.68
N LYS A 337 1.90 -2.79 30.79
CA LYS A 337 0.66 -2.05 30.88
C LYS A 337 0.51 -1.39 32.26
N ASP A 338 0.03 -0.17 32.31
CA ASP A 338 -0.51 0.41 33.52
C ASP A 338 -1.93 -0.11 33.75
N SER A 339 -2.26 -0.49 34.97
CA SER A 339 -3.57 -1.03 35.34
C SER A 339 -4.73 -0.04 35.12
N THR A 340 -4.44 1.24 35.04
CA THR A 340 -5.42 2.31 34.81
C THR A 340 -5.75 2.52 33.33
N TRP A 341 -4.87 2.05 32.44
CA TRP A 341 -5.11 2.17 31.00
C TRP A 341 -6.21 1.23 30.55
N ALA A 342 -6.98 1.64 29.54
CA ALA A 342 -7.99 0.79 28.94
C ALA A 342 -7.35 -0.20 27.95
N PHE A 343 -6.74 0.28 26.89
CA PHE A 343 -6.14 -0.50 25.82
C PHE A 343 -4.64 -0.28 25.78
N PHE A 344 -3.86 -1.32 25.46
CA PHE A 344 -2.41 -1.22 25.37
C PHE A 344 -1.88 -2.27 24.41
N PHE A 345 -1.08 -1.87 23.42
CA PHE A 345 -0.43 -2.76 22.45
C PHE A 345 0.72 -2.07 21.72
N GLU A 346 1.42 -2.78 20.85
CA GLU A 346 2.50 -2.25 20.04
C GLU A 346 2.00 -1.35 18.90
N GLY A 347 2.92 -0.66 18.23
CA GLY A 347 2.67 -0.07 16.92
C GLY A 347 2.89 -1.13 15.84
N PRO A 348 1.88 -1.43 14.98
CA PRO A 348 1.99 -2.49 13.97
C PRO A 348 3.09 -2.19 12.95
N GLY A 349 3.55 -3.22 12.24
CA GLY A 349 4.58 -3.11 11.20
C GLY A 349 5.92 -3.69 11.64
N ARG A 350 6.84 -2.86 12.15
CA ARG A 350 8.15 -3.38 12.60
C ARG A 350 8.72 -2.63 13.79
N GLY A 351 9.54 -3.36 14.56
CA GLY A 351 10.50 -2.79 15.50
C GLY A 351 11.90 -2.70 14.93
N ILE A 352 12.84 -2.27 15.75
CA ILE A 352 14.26 -2.12 15.40
C ILE A 352 15.18 -2.76 16.45
N THR A 353 16.41 -3.08 16.05
CA THR A 353 17.56 -3.22 16.94
C THR A 353 18.40 -1.98 16.77
N THR A 354 18.65 -1.25 17.86
CA THR A 354 19.49 -0.06 17.86
C THR A 354 20.97 -0.43 17.72
N SER A 355 21.83 0.56 17.49
CA SER A 355 23.28 0.38 17.33
C SER A 355 23.93 -0.20 18.60
N ASP A 356 23.37 0.03 19.78
CA ASP A 356 23.83 -0.55 21.04
C ASP A 356 23.25 -1.94 21.34
N GLY A 357 22.39 -2.47 20.45
CA GLY A 357 21.77 -3.79 20.56
C GLY A 357 20.45 -3.82 21.30
N THR A 358 19.90 -2.67 21.72
CA THR A 358 18.59 -2.60 22.37
C THR A 358 17.48 -2.90 21.35
N LEU A 359 16.54 -3.77 21.71
CA LEU A 359 15.35 -4.06 20.90
C LEU A 359 14.27 -3.02 21.23
N VAL A 360 13.65 -2.44 20.20
CA VAL A 360 12.63 -1.39 20.38
C VAL A 360 11.44 -1.64 19.47
N PHE A 361 10.23 -1.60 20.05
CA PHE A 361 8.97 -1.46 19.31
C PHE A 361 8.31 -0.11 19.68
N ALA A 362 7.58 0.47 18.75
CA ALA A 362 6.60 1.48 19.09
C ALA A 362 5.48 0.85 19.92
N MET A 363 4.83 1.65 20.74
CA MET A 363 3.66 1.22 21.53
C MET A 363 2.58 2.29 21.51
N GLN A 364 1.36 1.89 21.83
CA GLN A 364 0.24 2.79 22.04
C GLN A 364 -0.66 2.30 23.18
N TYR A 365 -1.32 3.24 23.84
CA TYR A 365 -2.32 2.94 24.85
C TYR A 365 -3.45 3.97 24.81
N THR A 366 -4.60 3.64 25.40
CA THR A 366 -5.69 4.59 25.62
C THR A 366 -5.95 4.77 27.10
N GLU A 367 -6.25 6.01 27.49
CA GLU A 367 -6.83 6.30 28.80
C GLU A 367 -8.25 5.73 28.91
N PHE A 368 -8.74 5.55 30.13
CA PHE A 368 -10.12 5.16 30.39
C PHE A 368 -10.98 6.39 30.64
N ASP A 369 -11.06 7.25 29.65
CA ASP A 369 -11.91 8.43 29.61
C ASP A 369 -13.01 8.30 28.53
N ALA A 370 -13.90 9.29 28.44
CA ALA A 370 -15.00 9.28 27.47
C ALA A 370 -14.53 9.26 26.01
N GLY A 371 -13.34 9.79 25.74
CA GLY A 371 -12.74 9.87 24.40
C GLY A 371 -11.82 8.70 24.07
N ARG A 372 -11.46 7.87 25.04
CA ARG A 372 -10.38 6.88 24.89
C ARG A 372 -9.12 7.55 24.36
N THR A 373 -8.69 8.66 25.00
CA THR A 373 -7.55 9.45 24.54
C THR A 373 -6.32 8.56 24.31
N PRO A 374 -5.83 8.47 23.06
CA PRO A 374 -4.71 7.61 22.74
C PRO A 374 -3.37 8.33 22.94
N HIS A 375 -2.34 7.53 23.20
CA HIS A 375 -0.97 7.99 23.38
C HIS A 375 -0.01 7.01 22.71
N ALA A 376 0.96 7.50 21.95
CA ALA A 376 2.03 6.70 21.39
C ALA A 376 3.34 6.91 22.14
N GLY A 377 4.15 5.86 22.20
CA GLY A 377 5.45 5.84 22.83
C GLY A 377 6.28 4.66 22.33
N LEU A 378 7.17 4.14 23.15
CA LEU A 378 7.95 2.97 22.81
C LEU A 378 8.10 2.01 24.00
N ILE A 379 8.35 0.74 23.67
CA ILE A 379 8.80 -0.31 24.58
C ILE A 379 10.17 -0.80 24.12
N TYR A 380 11.01 -1.22 25.04
CA TYR A 380 12.37 -1.64 24.72
C TYR A 380 12.85 -2.77 25.63
N SER A 381 13.84 -3.51 25.14
CA SER A 381 14.54 -4.58 25.87
C SER A 381 16.05 -4.45 25.65
N GLN A 382 16.81 -4.45 26.73
CA GLN A 382 18.28 -4.40 26.75
C GLN A 382 18.92 -5.77 27.06
N ASP A 383 18.12 -6.82 27.14
CA ASP A 383 18.54 -8.18 27.48
C ASP A 383 18.06 -9.23 26.48
N HIS A 384 18.00 -8.82 25.20
CA HIS A 384 17.57 -9.67 24.08
C HIS A 384 16.15 -10.24 24.26
N GLY A 385 15.20 -9.39 24.72
CA GLY A 385 13.77 -9.73 24.81
C GLY A 385 13.39 -10.55 26.06
N LYS A 386 14.29 -10.77 27.02
CA LYS A 386 13.94 -11.46 28.28
C LYS A 386 13.02 -10.62 29.14
N THR A 387 13.32 -9.32 29.23
CA THR A 387 12.47 -8.34 29.92
C THR A 387 12.20 -7.13 29.02
N TRP A 388 11.01 -6.57 29.17
CA TRP A 388 10.57 -5.40 28.42
C TRP A 388 10.24 -4.25 29.37
N GLN A 389 10.57 -3.04 28.96
CA GLN A 389 10.42 -1.81 29.73
C GLN A 389 9.76 -0.73 28.89
N ARG A 390 9.19 0.26 29.52
CA ARG A 390 8.68 1.49 28.93
C ARG A 390 8.86 2.67 29.86
N HIS A 391 8.73 3.86 29.29
CA HIS A 391 8.64 5.11 30.05
C HIS A 391 7.36 5.87 29.69
N VAL A 392 7.41 7.18 29.57
CA VAL A 392 6.24 8.01 29.26
C VAL A 392 5.96 8.03 27.76
N ALA A 393 4.70 8.28 27.39
CA ALA A 393 4.33 8.48 26.01
C ALA A 393 4.91 9.78 25.43
N ALA A 394 5.10 9.80 24.13
CA ALA A 394 5.64 10.95 23.41
C ALA A 394 4.59 12.06 23.20
N LYS A 395 3.37 11.68 22.89
CA LYS A 395 2.31 12.65 22.58
C LYS A 395 0.92 12.02 22.71
N ASP A 396 -0.04 12.84 23.13
CA ASP A 396 -1.48 12.51 23.15
C ASP A 396 -2.09 12.57 21.75
N SER A 397 -3.29 12.02 21.62
CA SER A 397 -4.05 11.98 20.37
C SER A 397 -3.28 11.36 19.21
N THR A 398 -2.31 10.50 19.52
CA THR A 398 -1.50 9.73 18.58
C THR A 398 -1.64 8.24 18.83
N THR A 399 -1.50 7.45 17.78
CA THR A 399 -1.71 6.01 17.81
C THR A 399 -0.52 5.29 17.18
N GLU A 400 -0.78 4.44 16.18
CA GLU A 400 0.22 3.63 15.49
C GLU A 400 1.45 4.45 15.09
N ALA A 401 2.61 4.00 15.52
CA ALA A 401 3.87 4.71 15.33
C ALA A 401 4.97 3.79 14.82
N GLN A 402 5.99 4.40 14.27
CA GLN A 402 7.22 3.71 13.88
C GLN A 402 8.42 4.39 14.49
N VAL A 403 9.41 3.61 14.87
CA VAL A 403 10.65 4.10 15.49
C VAL A 403 11.83 3.89 14.53
N ALA A 404 12.73 4.88 14.47
CA ALA A 404 14.00 4.79 13.75
C ALA A 404 15.12 5.39 14.60
N GLU A 405 16.34 4.86 14.48
CA GLU A 405 17.54 5.42 15.09
C GLU A 405 18.19 6.39 14.10
N LEU A 406 18.38 7.63 14.49
CA LEU A 406 19.03 8.67 13.72
C LEU A 406 20.56 8.48 13.71
N SER A 407 21.25 9.22 12.85
CA SER A 407 22.70 9.11 12.64
C SER A 407 23.54 9.34 13.92
N ASP A 408 22.98 10.04 14.89
CA ASP A 408 23.63 10.38 16.17
C ASP A 408 23.16 9.50 17.35
N GLY A 409 22.43 8.39 17.06
CA GLY A 409 21.87 7.46 18.06
C GLY A 409 20.57 7.93 18.73
N THR A 410 20.04 9.09 18.34
CA THR A 410 18.73 9.57 18.82
C THR A 410 17.62 8.69 18.24
N LEU A 411 16.63 8.31 19.03
CA LEU A 411 15.45 7.60 18.53
C LEU A 411 14.39 8.60 18.10
N MET A 412 13.92 8.47 16.86
CA MET A 412 12.79 9.22 16.30
C MET A 412 11.54 8.34 16.34
N LEU A 413 10.46 8.84 16.92
CA LEU A 413 9.13 8.24 16.87
C LEU A 413 8.23 9.05 15.94
N ASN A 414 7.80 8.43 14.85
CA ASN A 414 6.89 9.00 13.85
C ASN A 414 5.50 8.41 14.06
N MET A 415 4.54 9.23 14.43
CA MET A 415 3.25 8.84 14.99
C MET A 415 2.09 9.20 14.06
N ARG A 416 1.16 8.26 13.88
CA ARG A 416 -0.17 8.55 13.33
C ARG A 416 -0.90 9.50 14.26
N ASP A 417 -1.30 10.64 13.74
CA ASP A 417 -1.94 11.71 14.50
C ASP A 417 -3.44 11.74 14.22
N ASN A 418 -4.26 11.48 15.23
CA ASN A 418 -5.72 11.47 15.08
C ASN A 418 -6.33 12.85 14.80
N ARG A 419 -5.54 13.92 14.92
CA ARG A 419 -5.93 15.27 14.48
C ARG A 419 -5.92 15.40 12.95
N GLY A 420 -5.24 14.47 12.26
CA GLY A 420 -5.15 14.40 10.80
C GLY A 420 -4.26 15.46 10.16
N GLY A 421 -4.09 15.32 8.86
CA GLY A 421 -3.36 16.26 8.01
C GLY A 421 -1.86 16.00 7.90
N ALA A 422 -1.17 15.69 8.99
CA ALA A 422 0.25 15.40 9.00
C ALA A 422 0.67 14.53 10.19
N ARG A 423 1.80 13.84 10.06
CA ARG A 423 2.43 13.01 11.10
C ARG A 423 2.93 13.86 12.27
N SER A 424 2.74 13.40 13.49
CA SER A 424 3.47 13.90 14.66
C SER A 424 4.80 13.18 14.78
N VAL A 425 5.87 13.93 15.12
CA VAL A 425 7.22 13.39 15.24
C VAL A 425 7.86 13.90 16.52
N ALA A 426 8.42 12.99 17.31
CA ALA A 426 9.17 13.32 18.53
C ALA A 426 10.46 12.48 18.59
N THR A 427 11.44 12.97 19.35
CA THR A 427 12.73 12.31 19.54
C THR A 427 13.06 12.10 21.02
N THR A 428 13.84 11.06 21.29
CA THR A 428 14.32 10.73 22.64
C THR A 428 15.74 10.17 22.60
N ARG A 429 16.54 10.40 23.66
CA ARG A 429 17.87 9.80 23.85
C ARG A 429 17.93 8.86 25.06
N ASP A 430 16.81 8.66 25.72
CA ASP A 430 16.72 7.93 26.98
C ASP A 430 15.54 6.94 26.98
N PHE A 431 15.25 6.37 25.80
CA PHE A 431 14.18 5.41 25.58
C PHE A 431 12.80 5.88 26.04
N GLY A 432 12.53 7.19 25.92
CA GLY A 432 11.22 7.78 26.21
C GLY A 432 11.03 8.21 27.67
N ARG A 433 12.08 8.40 28.45
CA ARG A 433 11.98 9.13 29.73
C ARG A 433 11.67 10.59 29.50
N THR A 434 12.31 11.16 28.48
CA THR A 434 12.06 12.52 28.02
C THR A 434 11.86 12.54 26.50
N TRP A 435 11.03 13.46 26.04
CA TRP A 435 10.74 13.64 24.63
C TRP A 435 10.91 15.09 24.19
N THR A 436 11.42 15.26 22.98
CA THR A 436 11.51 16.56 22.31
C THR A 436 10.70 16.49 21.01
N GLU A 437 9.81 17.43 20.78
CA GLU A 437 9.09 17.51 19.52
C GLU A 437 10.07 17.85 18.38
N HIS A 438 10.03 17.06 17.31
CA HIS A 438 10.89 17.26 16.15
C HIS A 438 10.43 18.48 15.33
N PRO A 439 11.35 19.30 14.75
CA PRO A 439 10.97 20.50 14.01
C PRO A 439 9.98 20.27 12.85
N THR A 440 10.00 19.09 12.25
CA THR A 440 9.10 18.73 11.14
C THR A 440 7.78 18.11 11.58
N SER A 441 7.55 17.98 12.90
CA SER A 441 6.30 17.48 13.46
C SER A 441 5.12 18.29 12.93
N ARG A 442 4.08 17.62 12.46
CA ARG A 442 2.84 18.18 11.93
C ARG A 442 2.99 19.09 10.70
N SER A 443 4.12 19.00 9.98
CA SER A 443 4.38 19.88 8.83
C SER A 443 4.92 19.15 7.59
N ALA A 444 5.90 18.27 7.71
CA ALA A 444 6.63 17.73 6.57
C ALA A 444 5.99 16.51 5.90
N LEU A 445 5.33 15.64 6.69
CA LEU A 445 4.77 14.38 6.20
C LEU A 445 3.27 14.40 6.33
N ARG A 446 2.57 14.66 5.22
CA ARG A 446 1.09 14.63 5.19
C ARG A 446 0.57 13.21 5.36
N GLU A 447 -0.61 13.08 5.99
CA GLU A 447 -1.26 11.79 6.19
C GLU A 447 -2.78 11.89 6.30
N PRO A 448 -3.51 10.83 5.92
CA PRO A 448 -4.97 10.76 6.04
C PRO A 448 -5.44 10.03 7.31
N VAL A 449 -4.74 10.13 8.43
CA VAL A 449 -4.94 9.32 9.64
C VAL A 449 -4.80 7.83 9.30
N CYS A 450 -3.57 7.44 8.93
CA CYS A 450 -3.22 6.08 8.55
C CYS A 450 -1.87 5.68 9.14
N MET A 451 -1.67 4.38 9.36
CA MET A 451 -0.35 3.84 9.69
C MET A 451 0.64 4.14 8.57
N ALA A 452 1.89 4.28 8.90
CA ALA A 452 3.01 4.50 7.98
C ALA A 452 4.19 3.59 8.35
N SER A 453 5.20 3.54 7.51
CA SER A 453 6.47 2.89 7.84
C SER A 453 7.61 3.89 7.82
N LEU A 454 8.52 3.77 8.79
CA LEU A 454 9.77 4.53 8.86
C LEU A 454 10.91 3.56 9.14
N ILE A 455 11.97 3.62 8.33
CA ILE A 455 13.23 2.91 8.59
C ILE A 455 14.41 3.84 8.47
N ALA A 456 15.43 3.60 9.29
CA ALA A 456 16.77 4.15 9.10
C ALA A 456 17.65 3.11 8.42
N VAL A 457 18.48 3.56 7.48
CA VAL A 457 19.46 2.75 6.78
C VAL A 457 20.84 3.36 7.05
N PRO A 458 21.68 2.73 7.89
CA PRO A 458 23.02 3.20 8.20
C PRO A 458 23.89 3.37 6.94
N ALA A 459 24.88 4.24 7.01
CA ALA A 459 25.76 4.57 5.89
C ALA A 459 26.53 3.36 5.36
N ASP A 460 26.90 2.44 6.22
CA ASP A 460 27.62 1.20 5.89
C ASP A 460 26.71 0.05 5.42
N GLU A 461 25.40 0.21 5.56
CA GLU A 461 24.39 -0.77 5.10
C GLU A 461 23.80 -0.43 3.72
N ASN A 462 24.26 0.65 3.05
CA ASN A 462 23.76 1.03 1.72
C ASN A 462 24.86 1.55 0.78
N VAL A 463 24.61 1.41 -0.53
CA VAL A 463 25.58 1.79 -1.58
C VAL A 463 25.86 3.28 -1.69
N LEU A 464 25.03 4.14 -1.09
CA LEU A 464 25.21 5.59 -1.14
C LEU A 464 26.20 6.09 -0.07
N GLY A 465 26.56 5.23 0.91
CA GLY A 465 27.48 5.56 1.98
C GLY A 465 27.00 6.73 2.88
N ARG A 466 25.70 6.89 3.01
CA ARG A 466 25.04 7.94 3.82
C ARG A 466 23.97 7.35 4.70
N HIS A 467 23.75 7.95 5.87
CA HIS A 467 22.57 7.63 6.68
C HIS A 467 21.31 8.14 5.97
N ILE A 468 20.32 7.26 5.80
CA ILE A 468 19.09 7.54 5.06
C ILE A 468 17.89 7.18 5.93
N LEU A 469 16.91 8.08 6.01
CA LEU A 469 15.57 7.71 6.46
C LEU A 469 14.69 7.45 5.24
N LEU A 470 13.97 6.32 5.27
CA LEU A 470 12.94 6.00 4.28
C LEU A 470 11.59 5.95 5.00
N PHE A 471 10.60 6.60 4.39
CA PHE A 471 9.24 6.69 4.93
C PHE A 471 8.24 6.29 3.84
N SER A 472 7.22 5.51 4.19
CA SER A 472 6.13 5.17 3.27
C SER A 472 4.76 5.32 3.91
N ASN A 473 3.83 5.91 3.16
CA ASN A 473 2.44 6.07 3.57
C ASN A 473 1.54 6.40 2.37
N PRO A 474 0.20 6.46 2.55
CA PRO A 474 -0.68 7.19 1.63
C PRO A 474 -0.33 8.69 1.66
N ASP A 475 0.30 9.21 0.59
CA ASP A 475 0.74 10.60 0.51
C ASP A 475 -0.41 11.56 0.16
N THR A 476 -1.39 11.63 1.04
CA THR A 476 -2.60 12.43 0.91
C THR A 476 -3.11 12.85 2.28
N VAL A 477 -4.02 13.81 2.34
CA VAL A 477 -4.70 14.22 3.59
C VAL A 477 -6.09 13.59 3.72
N ARG A 478 -6.59 12.94 2.67
CA ARG A 478 -7.90 12.25 2.64
C ARG A 478 -7.85 11.04 1.73
N GLY A 479 -8.54 9.98 2.13
CA GLY A 479 -8.48 8.69 1.43
C GLY A 479 -7.16 7.96 1.71
N ARG A 480 -7.06 6.70 1.31
CA ARG A 480 -5.85 5.89 1.49
C ARG A 480 -5.33 5.43 0.15
N ASN A 481 -4.87 6.40 -0.63
CA ASN A 481 -4.32 6.26 -1.97
C ASN A 481 -2.95 6.95 -2.05
N HIS A 482 -2.29 6.91 -3.20
CA HIS A 482 -0.96 7.48 -3.42
C HIS A 482 0.11 6.91 -2.47
N ILE A 483 0.20 5.57 -2.40
CA ILE A 483 1.29 4.91 -1.66
C ILE A 483 2.62 5.34 -2.24
N THR A 484 3.39 6.07 -1.43
CA THR A 484 4.63 6.72 -1.84
C THR A 484 5.75 6.37 -0.86
N ILE A 485 6.95 6.10 -1.37
CA ILE A 485 8.18 6.03 -0.57
C ILE A 485 8.89 7.38 -0.70
N LYS A 486 9.31 7.96 0.41
CA LYS A 486 10.07 9.20 0.51
C LYS A 486 11.39 8.95 1.21
N ALA A 487 12.42 9.73 0.85
CA ALA A 487 13.72 9.69 1.50
C ALA A 487 14.10 11.03 2.14
N SER A 488 14.81 10.94 3.26
CA SER A 488 15.50 12.07 3.89
C SER A 488 16.98 11.70 4.09
N LEU A 489 17.87 12.62 3.78
CA LEU A 489 19.33 12.47 3.89
C LEU A 489 19.93 13.33 5.02
N ASP A 490 19.08 13.86 5.90
CA ASP A 490 19.41 14.81 6.97
C ASP A 490 18.61 14.53 8.25
N ASP A 491 18.46 13.26 8.59
CA ASP A 491 17.77 12.79 9.81
C ASP A 491 16.32 13.31 9.93
N GLY A 492 15.62 13.39 8.80
CA GLY A 492 14.21 13.78 8.75
C GLY A 492 13.96 15.27 8.79
N MET A 493 15.01 16.11 8.71
CA MET A 493 14.86 17.58 8.68
C MET A 493 14.23 18.07 7.38
N THR A 494 14.53 17.40 6.25
CA THR A 494 13.88 17.67 4.97
C THR A 494 13.43 16.37 4.27
N TRP A 495 12.30 16.47 3.55
CA TRP A 495 11.71 15.44 2.72
C TRP A 495 11.42 16.06 1.35
N LYS A 496 12.42 15.96 0.44
CA LYS A 496 12.35 16.64 -0.86
C LYS A 496 11.41 15.91 -1.81
N GLU A 497 10.63 16.67 -2.58
CA GLU A 497 9.72 16.08 -3.59
C GLU A 497 10.47 15.30 -4.70
N VAL A 498 11.74 15.63 -4.96
CA VAL A 498 12.55 14.89 -5.92
C VAL A 498 13.04 13.53 -5.37
N ASP A 499 13.03 13.34 -4.05
CA ASP A 499 13.48 12.13 -3.38
C ASP A 499 12.30 11.27 -2.94
N GLN A 500 11.44 10.92 -3.89
CA GLN A 500 10.29 10.06 -3.66
C GLN A 500 9.88 9.26 -4.89
N VAL A 501 9.16 8.17 -4.66
CA VAL A 501 8.55 7.37 -5.72
C VAL A 501 7.11 6.99 -5.36
N LEU A 502 6.17 7.33 -6.25
CA LEU A 502 4.79 6.87 -6.19
C LEU A 502 4.69 5.44 -6.71
N LEU A 503 4.10 4.54 -5.93
CA LEU A 503 3.95 3.13 -6.27
C LEU A 503 2.53 2.77 -6.71
N ASP A 504 1.53 3.31 -6.02
CA ASP A 504 0.12 2.98 -6.24
C ASP A 504 -0.75 4.21 -5.99
N GLU A 505 -1.34 4.78 -7.03
CA GLU A 505 -2.17 5.98 -6.94
C GLU A 505 -3.61 5.71 -6.51
N GLU A 506 -4.04 4.44 -6.60
CA GLU A 506 -5.43 4.06 -6.36
C GLU A 506 -5.68 3.75 -4.87
N GLU A 507 -6.96 3.68 -4.51
CA GLU A 507 -7.36 3.49 -3.14
C GLU A 507 -7.16 2.04 -2.67
N GLY A 508 -6.54 1.89 -1.49
CA GLY A 508 -6.35 0.64 -0.76
C GLY A 508 -6.69 0.81 0.72
N TRP A 509 -6.25 -0.09 1.58
CA TRP A 509 -6.34 0.13 3.04
C TRP A 509 -5.16 0.96 3.58
N GLY A 510 -4.07 1.06 2.82
CA GLY A 510 -3.03 2.07 2.97
C GLY A 510 -1.90 1.77 3.94
N TYR A 511 -1.92 0.66 4.67
CA TYR A 511 -0.82 0.29 5.55
C TYR A 511 0.38 -0.23 4.74
N SER A 512 1.57 0.08 5.20
CA SER A 512 2.82 -0.33 4.55
C SER A 512 3.93 -0.61 5.55
N CYS A 513 4.90 -1.45 5.16
CA CYS A 513 6.10 -1.72 5.94
C CYS A 513 7.31 -1.88 5.01
N LEU A 514 8.39 -1.17 5.35
CA LEU A 514 9.65 -1.12 4.60
C LEU A 514 10.72 -2.00 5.24
N THR A 515 11.62 -2.53 4.42
CA THR A 515 12.89 -3.13 4.84
C THR A 515 13.92 -2.99 3.72
N MET A 516 15.23 -3.04 4.03
CA MET A 516 16.23 -3.25 2.99
C MET A 516 16.26 -4.73 2.62
N ILE A 517 16.24 -5.05 1.32
CA ILE A 517 16.48 -6.42 0.80
C ILE A 517 17.99 -6.69 0.76
N ASP A 518 18.71 -5.71 0.26
CA ASP A 518 20.17 -5.64 0.16
C ASP A 518 20.61 -4.16 0.21
N ALA A 519 21.89 -3.88 0.01
CA ALA A 519 22.44 -2.52 0.09
C ALA A 519 21.92 -1.53 -0.99
N GLU A 520 21.24 -2.01 -2.02
CA GLU A 520 20.76 -1.21 -3.16
C GLU A 520 19.24 -1.15 -3.26
N THR A 521 18.54 -2.09 -2.61
CA THR A 521 17.12 -2.36 -2.89
C THR A 521 16.26 -2.33 -1.64
N VAL A 522 15.23 -1.51 -1.68
CA VAL A 522 14.19 -1.43 -0.65
C VAL A 522 13.07 -2.42 -0.98
N GLY A 523 12.67 -3.23 0.00
CA GLY A 523 11.43 -4.01 -0.05
C GLY A 523 10.29 -3.25 0.64
N ILE A 524 9.13 -3.24 0.02
CA ILE A 524 7.90 -2.74 0.62
C ILE A 524 6.80 -3.78 0.57
N LEU A 525 6.19 -4.03 1.72
CA LEU A 525 4.98 -4.84 1.85
C LEU A 525 3.83 -3.90 2.20
N TYR A 526 2.74 -3.92 1.43
CA TYR A 526 1.68 -2.94 1.64
C TYR A 526 0.31 -3.40 1.18
N GLU A 527 -0.72 -2.75 1.69
CA GLU A 527 -2.12 -2.92 1.32
C GLU A 527 -2.39 -2.09 0.06
N SER A 528 -2.22 -2.72 -1.11
CA SER A 528 -2.32 -2.05 -2.40
C SER A 528 -3.74 -2.01 -2.94
N SER A 529 -3.91 -1.27 -4.05
CA SER A 529 -5.16 -1.27 -4.81
C SER A 529 -5.39 -2.54 -5.64
N VAL A 530 -4.37 -3.41 -5.76
CA VAL A 530 -4.40 -4.58 -6.65
C VAL A 530 -4.32 -5.92 -5.93
N ALA A 531 -3.86 -5.98 -4.69
CA ALA A 531 -3.90 -7.16 -3.82
C ALA A 531 -3.98 -6.75 -2.36
N HIS A 532 -4.48 -7.62 -1.48
CA HIS A 532 -4.58 -7.30 -0.05
C HIS A 532 -3.21 -7.05 0.56
N ILE A 533 -2.22 -7.90 0.25
CA ILE A 533 -0.83 -7.73 0.65
C ILE A 533 0.03 -7.88 -0.60
N THR A 534 0.61 -6.78 -1.04
CA THR A 534 1.52 -6.71 -2.21
C THR A 534 2.94 -6.46 -1.75
N PHE A 535 3.89 -7.15 -2.36
CA PHE A 535 5.31 -6.91 -2.20
C PHE A 535 5.91 -6.32 -3.48
N GLN A 536 6.74 -5.29 -3.34
CA GLN A 536 7.57 -4.72 -4.41
C GLN A 536 9.01 -4.54 -3.94
N ALA A 537 9.95 -4.58 -4.89
CA ALA A 537 11.36 -4.25 -4.70
C ALA A 537 11.68 -2.98 -5.50
N ILE A 538 12.22 -1.98 -4.82
CA ILE A 538 12.47 -0.65 -5.39
C ILE A 538 13.94 -0.29 -5.22
N PRO A 539 14.70 -0.03 -6.31
CA PRO A 539 16.07 0.43 -6.21
C PRO A 539 16.18 1.79 -5.50
N LEU A 540 17.15 1.97 -4.62
CA LEU A 540 17.39 3.26 -3.94
C LEU A 540 17.55 4.42 -4.94
N LYS A 541 18.21 4.19 -6.08
CA LYS A 541 18.37 5.18 -7.16
C LYS A 541 17.05 5.66 -7.79
N ASP A 542 15.98 4.89 -7.64
CA ASP A 542 14.64 5.24 -8.14
C ASP A 542 13.84 6.06 -7.11
N ILE A 543 14.38 6.19 -5.89
CA ILE A 543 13.78 6.97 -4.81
C ILE A 543 14.55 8.27 -4.60
N ILE A 544 15.90 8.21 -4.65
CA ILE A 544 16.79 9.31 -4.29
C ILE A 544 17.44 9.87 -5.56
N HIS A 545 17.11 11.12 -5.89
CA HIS A 545 17.57 11.82 -7.10
C HIS A 545 18.34 13.10 -6.80
N SER A 546 18.43 13.53 -5.52
CA SER A 546 19.09 14.79 -5.13
C SER A 546 20.58 14.66 -4.82
N LEU A 547 21.20 13.53 -5.14
CA LEU A 547 22.64 13.27 -4.94
C LEU A 547 23.49 13.80 -6.08
#